data_8ec0e62314cc3d4c9c5205203555ad4e
#
_entry.id   8ec0e62314cc3d4c9c5205203555ad4e
#
_cell.length_a   1.000
_cell.length_b   1.000
_cell.length_c   1.000
_cell.angle_alpha   90.00
_cell.angle_beta   90.00
_cell.angle_gamma   90.00
#
_symmetry.space_group_name_H-M   'P 1'
#
loop_
_entity.id
_entity.type
_entity.pdbx_description
1 polymer ?
#
loop_
_entity_poly.entity_id
_entity_poly.type
_entity_poly.pdbx_seq_one_letter_code
_entity_poly.pdbx_strand_id
1 'polypeptide(L)'
;MEYNSYRRKSRPVFAGKTKIGGDAPILVQSMLCTDPHDANACIAMCRALEEAGCGMIRMTVPDKEAVGVIAKIKEAGISVPLVADIHFDYRLALEACAAGIDKIRINPGNIGAPERVRAVAAACAARRIPIRIGVNSGSLEKHLLVKYGAPTPQALAQSALWHAALLEQCDFTDIVLSVKAS
;
A
#
# COMPACT_ATOMS: atom_id res chain seq x y z
N MET A 1 -27.42 -0.81 10.33
CA MET A 1 -27.15 0.34 9.43
C MET A 1 -26.61 -0.23 8.13
N GLU A 2 -27.35 -0.09 7.04
CA GLU A 2 -26.85 -0.47 5.72
C GLU A 2 -25.82 0.57 5.25
N TYR A 3 -24.58 0.36 5.58
CA TYR A 3 -23.44 1.19 5.13
C TYR A 3 -23.22 1.15 3.61
N ASN A 4 -23.93 0.31 2.87
CA ASN A 4 -23.69 0.05 1.46
C ASN A 4 -24.46 0.95 0.48
N SER A 5 -25.52 1.65 0.91
CA SER A 5 -26.39 2.39 -0.03
C SER A 5 -25.75 3.64 -0.67
N TYR A 6 -24.68 4.18 -0.06
CA TYR A 6 -23.98 5.40 -0.54
C TYR A 6 -22.56 5.14 -1.07
N ARG A 7 -22.08 3.90 -1.04
CA ARG A 7 -20.74 3.60 -1.52
C ARG A 7 -20.68 3.58 -3.03
N ARG A 8 -19.76 4.37 -3.59
CA ARG A 8 -19.45 4.29 -5.02
C ARG A 8 -19.01 2.87 -5.38
N LYS A 9 -19.55 2.32 -6.47
CA LYS A 9 -19.04 1.07 -7.04
C LYS A 9 -17.60 1.28 -7.48
N SER A 10 -16.67 0.62 -6.84
CA SER A 10 -15.25 0.64 -7.19
C SER A 10 -14.86 -0.67 -7.87
N ARG A 11 -13.79 -0.63 -8.67
CA ARG A 11 -13.18 -1.84 -9.21
C ARG A 11 -12.58 -2.66 -8.04
N PRO A 12 -12.86 -3.96 -7.94
CA PRO A 12 -12.22 -4.80 -6.94
C PRO A 12 -10.75 -5.05 -7.29
N VAL A 13 -9.89 -5.10 -6.27
CA VAL A 13 -8.49 -5.55 -6.35
C VAL A 13 -8.27 -6.65 -5.31
N PHE A 14 -7.21 -7.43 -5.46
CA PHE A 14 -6.94 -8.57 -4.58
C PHE A 14 -5.54 -8.45 -3.96
N ALA A 15 -5.47 -8.43 -2.62
CA ALA A 15 -4.23 -8.60 -1.88
C ALA A 15 -4.15 -10.07 -1.43
N GLY A 16 -3.31 -10.85 -2.09
CA GLY A 16 -3.38 -12.30 -1.98
C GLY A 16 -4.76 -12.82 -2.37
N LYS A 17 -5.45 -13.48 -1.43
CA LYS A 17 -6.83 -13.98 -1.63
C LYS A 17 -7.91 -12.99 -1.15
N THR A 18 -7.53 -11.88 -0.52
CA THR A 18 -8.46 -10.92 0.08
C THR A 18 -8.90 -9.88 -0.91
N LYS A 19 -10.21 -9.83 -1.18
CA LYS A 19 -10.86 -8.84 -2.06
C LYS A 19 -10.98 -7.48 -1.36
N ILE A 20 -10.62 -6.41 -2.05
CA ILE A 20 -10.72 -5.02 -1.60
C ILE A 20 -11.55 -4.25 -2.61
N GLY A 21 -12.56 -3.51 -2.16
CA GLY A 21 -13.44 -2.74 -3.04
C GLY A 21 -14.55 -3.57 -3.68
N GLY A 22 -15.25 -3.00 -4.65
CA GLY A 22 -16.47 -3.60 -5.21
C GLY A 22 -17.56 -3.75 -4.16
N ASP A 23 -18.05 -4.97 -4.01
CA ASP A 23 -19.05 -5.41 -3.03
C ASP A 23 -18.42 -6.01 -1.75
N ALA A 24 -17.09 -6.05 -1.64
CA ALA A 24 -16.41 -6.61 -0.48
C ALA A 24 -16.72 -5.81 0.80
N PRO A 25 -16.77 -6.46 1.97
CA PRO A 25 -16.88 -5.77 3.25
C PRO A 25 -15.68 -4.85 3.49
N ILE A 26 -15.85 -3.87 4.38
CA ILE A 26 -14.74 -3.01 4.82
C ILE A 26 -13.79 -3.86 5.66
N LEU A 27 -12.51 -3.87 5.27
CA LEU A 27 -11.46 -4.59 5.98
C LEU A 27 -10.89 -3.74 7.11
N VAL A 28 -10.73 -4.34 8.27
CA VAL A 28 -9.95 -3.76 9.36
C VAL A 28 -8.47 -3.98 9.05
N GLN A 29 -7.72 -2.90 8.97
CA GLN A 29 -6.26 -2.94 8.77
C GLN A 29 -5.55 -2.40 10.00
N SER A 30 -4.56 -3.12 10.50
CA SER A 30 -3.63 -2.66 11.53
C SER A 30 -2.21 -2.55 10.99
N MET A 31 -1.32 -1.97 11.80
CA MET A 31 0.09 -1.81 11.46
C MET A 31 0.95 -2.41 12.56
N LEU A 32 2.02 -3.12 12.17
CA LEU A 32 3.02 -3.57 13.13
C LEU A 32 3.71 -2.36 13.77
N CYS A 33 3.82 -2.40 15.08
CA CYS A 33 4.56 -1.40 15.87
C CYS A 33 5.82 -1.99 16.53
N THR A 34 6.21 -3.20 16.10
CA THR A 34 7.46 -3.86 16.46
C THR A 34 8.61 -3.32 15.62
N ASP A 35 9.84 -3.58 16.06
CA ASP A 35 11.02 -3.37 15.22
C ASP A 35 10.89 -4.19 13.92
N PRO A 36 10.95 -3.57 12.73
CA PRO A 36 10.79 -4.27 11.45
C PRO A 36 11.92 -5.27 11.17
N HIS A 37 13.02 -5.27 11.93
CA HIS A 37 14.12 -6.22 11.83
C HIS A 37 13.97 -7.44 12.75
N ASP A 38 13.12 -7.35 13.79
CA ASP A 38 12.81 -8.47 14.67
C ASP A 38 11.70 -9.36 14.10
N ALA A 39 12.10 -10.39 13.37
CA ALA A 39 11.16 -11.32 12.74
C ALA A 39 10.26 -12.03 13.76
N ASN A 40 10.79 -12.39 14.94
CA ASN A 40 10.01 -13.11 15.94
C ASN A 40 8.93 -12.21 16.56
N ALA A 41 9.28 -10.97 16.91
CA ALA A 41 8.32 -9.98 17.39
C ALA A 41 7.27 -9.64 16.33
N CYS A 42 7.68 -9.49 15.06
CA CYS A 42 6.76 -9.25 13.96
C CYS A 42 5.79 -10.42 13.75
N ILE A 43 6.26 -11.67 13.78
CA ILE A 43 5.42 -12.86 13.64
C ILE A 43 4.44 -12.98 14.81
N ALA A 44 4.91 -12.78 16.04
CA ALA A 44 4.06 -12.83 17.23
C ALA A 44 2.95 -11.78 17.16
N MET A 45 3.28 -10.56 16.75
CA MET A 45 2.29 -9.50 16.57
C MET A 45 1.32 -9.79 15.42
N CYS A 46 1.79 -10.36 14.31
CA CYS A 46 0.91 -10.78 13.21
C CYS A 46 -0.13 -11.80 13.68
N ARG A 47 0.27 -12.80 14.47
CA ARG A 47 -0.65 -13.79 15.04
C ARG A 47 -1.69 -13.15 15.95
N ALA A 48 -1.25 -12.28 16.86
CA ALA A 48 -2.16 -11.57 17.75
C ALA A 48 -3.17 -10.70 16.99
N LEU A 49 -2.76 -10.03 15.92
CA LEU A 49 -3.64 -9.25 15.06
C LEU A 49 -4.60 -10.13 14.26
N GLU A 50 -4.15 -11.28 13.77
CA GLU A 50 -4.98 -12.25 13.07
C GLU A 50 -6.06 -12.82 14.01
N GLU A 51 -5.68 -13.22 15.23
CA GLU A 51 -6.59 -13.70 16.28
C GLU A 51 -7.62 -12.63 16.69
N ALA A 52 -7.21 -11.35 16.69
CA ALA A 52 -8.11 -10.22 16.95
C ALA A 52 -9.07 -9.89 15.77
N GLY A 53 -9.00 -10.65 14.66
CA GLY A 53 -9.87 -10.45 13.50
C GLY A 53 -9.40 -9.37 12.53
N CYS A 54 -8.13 -8.99 12.57
CA CYS A 54 -7.55 -8.07 11.59
C CYS A 54 -7.59 -8.68 10.19
N GLY A 55 -8.15 -7.96 9.23
CA GLY A 55 -8.29 -8.44 7.84
C GLY A 55 -7.10 -8.09 6.94
N MET A 56 -6.15 -7.28 7.41
CA MET A 56 -4.95 -6.86 6.68
C MET A 56 -3.89 -6.28 7.62
N ILE A 57 -2.64 -6.66 7.46
CA ILE A 57 -1.54 -6.19 8.31
C ILE A 57 -0.55 -5.39 7.47
N ARG A 58 -0.16 -4.20 7.94
CA ARG A 58 0.83 -3.34 7.30
C ARG A 58 2.11 -3.31 8.12
N MET A 59 3.26 -3.41 7.45
CA MET A 59 4.58 -3.26 8.05
C MET A 59 5.39 -2.19 7.33
N THR A 60 6.21 -1.45 8.07
CA THR A 60 7.20 -0.55 7.49
C THR A 60 8.36 -1.36 6.95
N VAL A 61 8.87 -0.97 5.77
CA VAL A 61 10.03 -1.61 5.14
C VAL A 61 11.06 -0.53 4.85
N PRO A 62 11.91 -0.19 5.83
CA PRO A 62 12.88 0.89 5.70
C PRO A 62 14.11 0.50 4.88
N ASP A 63 14.47 -0.79 4.85
CA ASP A 63 15.66 -1.32 4.23
C ASP A 63 15.53 -2.79 3.81
N LYS A 64 16.61 -3.35 3.29
CA LYS A 64 16.69 -4.71 2.78
C LYS A 64 16.57 -5.78 3.88
N GLU A 65 17.02 -5.51 5.09
CA GLU A 65 16.93 -6.44 6.21
C GLU A 65 15.46 -6.66 6.58
N ALA A 66 14.68 -5.58 6.64
CA ALA A 66 13.24 -5.63 6.87
C ALA A 66 12.49 -6.36 5.74
N VAL A 67 12.97 -6.32 4.49
CA VAL A 67 12.41 -7.17 3.40
C VAL A 67 12.56 -8.64 3.72
N GLY A 68 13.70 -9.07 4.30
CA GLY A 68 13.91 -10.46 4.71
C GLY A 68 12.90 -10.95 5.77
N VAL A 69 12.35 -10.04 6.58
CA VAL A 69 11.31 -10.37 7.58
C VAL A 69 9.98 -10.71 6.90
N ILE A 70 9.67 -10.14 5.73
CA ILE A 70 8.47 -10.48 4.96
C ILE A 70 8.42 -11.99 4.67
N ALA A 71 9.51 -12.54 4.14
CA ALA A 71 9.59 -13.96 3.83
C ALA A 71 9.35 -14.82 5.07
N LYS A 72 9.99 -14.49 6.21
CA LYS A 72 9.82 -15.21 7.48
C LYS A 72 8.38 -15.16 7.99
N ILE A 73 7.68 -14.02 7.88
CA ILE A 73 6.26 -13.91 8.25
C ILE A 73 5.39 -14.80 7.35
N LYS A 74 5.68 -14.84 6.04
CA LYS A 74 4.95 -15.71 5.09
C LYS A 74 5.20 -17.20 5.38
N GLU A 75 6.45 -17.59 5.68
CA GLU A 75 6.82 -18.94 6.09
C GLU A 75 6.18 -19.38 7.41
N ALA A 76 5.94 -18.44 8.33
CA ALA A 76 5.24 -18.70 9.60
C ALA A 76 3.74 -19.00 9.43
N GLY A 77 3.20 -18.96 8.21
CA GLY A 77 1.84 -19.36 7.89
C GLY A 77 0.77 -18.32 8.26
N ILE A 78 1.13 -17.04 8.40
CA ILE A 78 0.16 -15.95 8.58
C ILE A 78 -0.76 -15.89 7.37
N SER A 79 -2.07 -16.02 7.58
CA SER A 79 -3.07 -16.08 6.50
C SER A 79 -3.57 -14.69 6.06
N VAL A 80 -3.46 -13.71 6.96
CA VAL A 80 -3.85 -12.32 6.71
C VAL A 80 -2.88 -11.65 5.72
N PRO A 81 -3.37 -10.98 4.68
CA PRO A 81 -2.50 -10.34 3.70
C PRO A 81 -1.61 -9.25 4.31
N LEU A 82 -0.35 -9.25 3.87
CA LEU A 82 0.68 -8.33 4.31
C LEU A 82 0.83 -7.16 3.33
N VAL A 83 1.00 -5.95 3.87
CA VAL A 83 1.24 -4.71 3.10
C VAL A 83 2.60 -4.16 3.45
N ALA A 84 3.50 -4.05 2.47
CA ALA A 84 4.76 -3.34 2.63
C ALA A 84 4.55 -1.83 2.44
N ASP A 85 4.95 -1.06 3.44
CA ASP A 85 4.94 0.40 3.39
C ASP A 85 6.34 0.92 3.02
N ILE A 86 6.48 1.34 1.77
CA ILE A 86 7.75 1.76 1.19
C ILE A 86 7.70 3.25 0.90
N HIS A 87 8.64 4.00 1.46
CA HIS A 87 8.59 5.45 1.44
C HIS A 87 9.40 6.07 0.29
N PHE A 88 10.63 5.59 0.02
CA PHE A 88 11.56 6.27 -0.88
C PHE A 88 12.28 5.37 -1.87
N ASP A 89 12.78 4.22 -1.42
CA ASP A 89 13.60 3.36 -2.27
C ASP A 89 12.75 2.33 -3.04
N TYR A 90 12.61 2.55 -4.35
CA TYR A 90 11.86 1.66 -5.23
C TYR A 90 12.41 0.22 -5.27
N ARG A 91 13.73 0.03 -5.00
CA ARG A 91 14.35 -1.30 -4.98
C ARG A 91 13.77 -2.18 -3.89
N LEU A 92 13.42 -1.59 -2.73
CA LEU A 92 12.74 -2.29 -1.66
C LEU A 92 11.35 -2.79 -2.10
N ALA A 93 10.65 -2.04 -2.97
CA ALA A 93 9.39 -2.51 -3.55
C ALA A 93 9.60 -3.74 -4.44
N LEU A 94 10.66 -3.77 -5.27
CA LEU A 94 10.99 -4.91 -6.10
C LEU A 94 11.35 -6.15 -5.25
N GLU A 95 12.16 -5.95 -4.23
CA GLU A 95 12.58 -7.02 -3.31
C GLU A 95 11.39 -7.52 -2.47
N ALA A 96 10.50 -6.65 -2.00
CA ALA A 96 9.27 -7.04 -1.29
C ALA A 96 8.34 -7.88 -2.19
N CYS A 97 8.20 -7.52 -3.47
CA CYS A 97 7.48 -8.34 -4.44
C CYS A 97 8.09 -9.75 -4.57
N ALA A 98 9.43 -9.84 -4.59
CA ALA A 98 10.14 -11.11 -4.65
C ALA A 98 9.98 -11.93 -3.36
N ALA A 99 9.91 -11.27 -2.20
CA ALA A 99 9.70 -11.88 -0.89
C ALA A 99 8.25 -12.35 -0.63
N GLY A 100 7.32 -12.13 -1.57
CA GLY A 100 5.94 -12.65 -1.49
C GLY A 100 4.96 -11.74 -0.74
N ILE A 101 5.19 -10.43 -0.77
CA ILE A 101 4.23 -9.46 -0.21
C ILE A 101 2.89 -9.51 -0.97
N ASP A 102 1.77 -9.24 -0.27
CA ASP A 102 0.44 -9.30 -0.86
C ASP A 102 -0.05 -7.94 -1.39
N LYS A 103 0.49 -6.82 -0.89
CA LYS A 103 0.20 -5.47 -1.35
C LYS A 103 1.35 -4.54 -1.04
N ILE A 104 1.57 -3.54 -1.88
CA ILE A 104 2.55 -2.47 -1.64
C ILE A 104 1.84 -1.15 -1.41
N ARG A 105 2.31 -0.37 -0.45
CA ARG A 105 1.96 1.04 -0.31
C ARG A 105 3.16 1.90 -0.68
N ILE A 106 2.96 2.78 -1.64
CA ILE A 106 3.94 3.79 -2.04
C ILE A 106 3.27 5.16 -2.18
N ASN A 107 4.11 6.19 -2.19
CA ASN A 107 3.78 7.46 -2.81
C ASN A 107 4.65 7.57 -4.07
N PRO A 108 4.09 7.45 -5.30
CA PRO A 108 4.87 7.47 -6.53
C PRO A 108 5.73 8.74 -6.68
N GLY A 109 5.29 9.88 -6.12
CA GLY A 109 6.07 11.11 -6.08
C GLY A 109 7.38 11.00 -5.30
N ASN A 110 7.43 10.14 -4.29
CA ASN A 110 8.63 9.92 -3.49
C ASN A 110 9.56 8.83 -4.07
N ILE A 111 9.02 7.99 -4.93
CA ILE A 111 9.79 6.92 -5.61
C ILE A 111 10.76 7.53 -6.64
N GLY A 112 10.43 8.69 -7.19
CA GLY A 112 11.30 9.48 -8.06
C GLY A 112 10.97 9.31 -9.55
N ALA A 113 11.99 9.10 -10.39
CA ALA A 113 11.86 9.12 -11.84
C ALA A 113 10.82 8.11 -12.40
N PRO A 114 10.16 8.43 -13.54
CA PRO A 114 9.12 7.58 -14.14
C PRO A 114 9.55 6.14 -14.40
N GLU A 115 10.83 5.91 -14.72
CA GLU A 115 11.39 4.58 -14.96
C GLU A 115 11.33 3.71 -13.70
N ARG A 116 11.50 4.31 -12.52
CA ARG A 116 11.40 3.61 -11.23
C ARG A 116 9.97 3.21 -10.92
N VAL A 117 9.02 4.12 -11.18
CA VAL A 117 7.58 3.83 -11.05
C VAL A 117 7.19 2.70 -11.99
N ARG A 118 7.67 2.72 -13.25
CA ARG A 118 7.44 1.66 -14.23
C ARG A 118 8.01 0.31 -13.77
N ALA A 119 9.23 0.30 -13.20
CA ALA A 119 9.84 -0.93 -12.68
C ALA A 119 9.00 -1.53 -11.54
N VAL A 120 8.50 -0.71 -10.61
CA VAL A 120 7.62 -1.16 -9.52
C VAL A 120 6.29 -1.69 -10.09
N ALA A 121 5.66 -0.94 -11.00
CA ALA A 121 4.41 -1.36 -11.64
C ALA A 121 4.57 -2.71 -12.35
N ALA A 122 5.63 -2.90 -13.12
CA ALA A 122 5.93 -4.16 -13.83
C ALA A 122 6.14 -5.33 -12.85
N ALA A 123 6.90 -5.13 -11.77
CA ALA A 123 7.12 -6.16 -10.75
C ALA A 123 5.83 -6.57 -10.03
N CYS A 124 4.98 -5.59 -9.72
CA CYS A 124 3.68 -5.80 -9.12
C CYS A 124 2.72 -6.52 -10.08
N ALA A 125 2.65 -6.08 -11.34
CA ALA A 125 1.81 -6.70 -12.37
C ALA A 125 2.15 -8.18 -12.58
N ALA A 126 3.44 -8.51 -12.70
CA ALA A 126 3.92 -9.88 -12.88
C ALA A 126 3.49 -10.84 -11.77
N ARG A 127 3.21 -10.32 -10.57
CA ARG A 127 2.81 -11.10 -9.38
C ARG A 127 1.38 -10.83 -8.93
N ARG A 128 0.62 -10.00 -9.65
CA ARG A 128 -0.73 -9.57 -9.29
C ARG A 128 -0.81 -8.94 -7.90
N ILE A 129 0.17 -8.11 -7.56
CA ILE A 129 0.25 -7.39 -6.30
C ILE A 129 -0.34 -5.98 -6.51
N PRO A 130 -1.42 -5.59 -5.81
CA PRO A 130 -1.99 -4.26 -5.95
C PRO A 130 -1.10 -3.20 -5.28
N ILE A 131 -1.14 -1.99 -5.85
CA ILE A 131 -0.43 -0.83 -5.33
C ILE A 131 -1.41 0.12 -4.65
N ARG A 132 -1.13 0.46 -3.39
CA ARG A 132 -1.82 1.55 -2.69
C ARG A 132 -1.04 2.85 -2.82
N ILE A 133 -1.66 3.82 -3.42
CA ILE A 133 -1.20 5.22 -3.43
C ILE A 133 -1.68 5.89 -2.14
N GLY A 134 -0.73 6.34 -1.31
CA GLY A 134 -1.03 7.04 -0.05
C GLY A 134 -0.69 8.53 -0.15
N VAL A 135 -1.70 9.38 -0.31
CA VAL A 135 -1.56 10.84 -0.29
C VAL A 135 -1.81 11.36 1.13
N ASN A 136 -0.91 12.18 1.61
CA ASN A 136 -1.03 12.83 2.93
C ASN A 136 -0.89 14.35 2.78
N SER A 137 -1.63 15.10 3.59
CA SER A 137 -1.55 16.57 3.62
C SER A 137 -0.13 17.10 3.88
N GLY A 138 0.63 16.42 4.75
CA GLY A 138 2.01 16.81 5.10
C GLY A 138 3.08 16.49 4.04
N SER A 139 2.75 15.74 3.00
CA SER A 139 3.69 15.36 1.93
C SER A 139 3.15 15.67 0.53
N LEU A 140 2.26 16.65 0.43
CA LEU A 140 1.72 17.10 -0.84
C LEU A 140 2.81 17.77 -1.70
N GLU A 141 2.74 17.57 -3.02
CA GLU A 141 3.69 18.09 -3.99
C GLU A 141 3.73 19.62 -3.99
N LYS A 142 4.94 20.19 -4.07
CA LYS A 142 5.16 21.64 -4.03
C LYS A 142 4.35 22.41 -5.07
N HIS A 143 4.22 21.87 -6.28
CA HIS A 143 3.45 22.53 -7.35
C HIS A 143 1.95 22.60 -7.03
N LEU A 144 1.40 21.61 -6.32
CA LEU A 144 0.02 21.64 -5.86
C LEU A 144 -0.17 22.59 -4.69
N LEU A 145 0.79 22.66 -3.76
CA LEU A 145 0.79 23.68 -2.69
C LEU A 145 0.82 25.09 -3.26
N VAL A 146 1.65 25.34 -4.30
CA VAL A 146 1.67 26.67 -4.99
C VAL A 146 0.33 26.95 -5.66
N LYS A 147 -0.26 25.95 -6.33
CA LYS A 147 -1.53 26.13 -7.07
C LYS A 147 -2.73 26.38 -6.14
N TYR A 148 -2.80 25.69 -4.99
CA TYR A 148 -3.96 25.71 -4.11
C TYR A 148 -3.74 26.50 -2.81
N GLY A 149 -2.54 26.98 -2.56
CA GLY A 149 -2.15 27.74 -1.35
C GLY A 149 -2.04 26.92 -0.07
N ALA A 150 -2.69 25.75 -0.01
CA ALA A 150 -2.74 24.85 1.15
C ALA A 150 -3.05 23.42 0.69
N PRO A 151 -2.92 22.39 1.57
CA PRO A 151 -3.36 21.02 1.29
C PRO A 151 -4.89 20.91 1.36
N THR A 152 -5.57 21.56 0.44
CA THR A 152 -7.02 21.52 0.31
C THR A 152 -7.52 20.15 -0.14
N PRO A 153 -8.81 19.81 0.06
CA PRO A 153 -9.40 18.57 -0.48
C PRO A 153 -9.17 18.40 -2.00
N GLN A 154 -9.25 19.50 -2.76
CA GLN A 154 -9.02 19.53 -4.20
C GLN A 154 -7.56 19.21 -4.54
N ALA A 155 -6.61 19.79 -3.78
CA ALA A 155 -5.18 19.52 -3.97
C ALA A 155 -4.85 18.04 -3.70
N LEU A 156 -5.40 17.46 -2.62
CA LEU A 156 -5.22 16.06 -2.26
C LEU A 156 -5.84 15.12 -3.30
N ALA A 157 -7.04 15.44 -3.79
CA ALA A 157 -7.69 14.67 -4.85
C ALA A 157 -6.88 14.73 -6.15
N GLN A 158 -6.38 15.91 -6.54
CA GLN A 158 -5.55 16.06 -7.74
C GLN A 158 -4.25 15.28 -7.61
N SER A 159 -3.59 15.29 -6.45
CA SER A 159 -2.41 14.47 -6.19
C SER A 159 -2.71 12.98 -6.37
N ALA A 160 -3.79 12.49 -5.76
CA ALA A 160 -4.17 11.09 -5.87
C ALA A 160 -4.44 10.66 -7.32
N LEU A 161 -5.17 11.48 -8.08
CA LEU A 161 -5.45 11.21 -9.50
C LEU A 161 -4.19 11.28 -10.36
N TRP A 162 -3.30 12.22 -10.11
CA TRP A 162 -2.04 12.32 -10.84
C TRP A 162 -1.16 11.08 -10.62
N HIS A 163 -1.04 10.62 -9.37
CA HIS A 163 -0.29 9.41 -9.07
C HIS A 163 -0.94 8.14 -9.63
N ALA A 164 -2.29 8.07 -9.67
CA ALA A 164 -2.98 6.98 -10.34
C ALA A 164 -2.67 6.97 -11.84
N ALA A 165 -2.73 8.13 -12.50
CA ALA A 165 -2.41 8.27 -13.91
C ALA A 165 -0.97 7.83 -14.24
N LEU A 166 0.00 8.06 -13.35
CA LEU A 166 1.38 7.56 -13.54
C LEU A 166 1.45 6.02 -13.59
N LEU A 167 0.65 5.33 -12.79
CA LEU A 167 0.57 3.86 -12.82
C LEU A 167 -0.22 3.38 -14.05
N GLU A 168 -1.31 4.05 -14.39
CA GLU A 168 -2.13 3.75 -15.58
C GLU A 168 -1.32 3.90 -16.89
N GLN A 169 -0.41 4.88 -16.98
CA GLN A 169 0.55 5.01 -18.09
C GLN A 169 1.53 3.83 -18.21
N CYS A 170 1.63 3.01 -17.16
CA CYS A 170 2.39 1.77 -17.18
C CYS A 170 1.49 0.53 -17.37
N ASP A 171 0.25 0.70 -17.86
CA ASP A 171 -0.78 -0.34 -17.98
C ASP A 171 -1.11 -1.04 -16.65
N PHE A 172 -0.87 -0.36 -15.52
CA PHE A 172 -1.13 -0.91 -14.18
C PHE A 172 -2.42 -0.33 -13.60
N THR A 173 -3.39 -1.20 -13.31
CA THR A 173 -4.75 -0.79 -12.90
C THR A 173 -5.22 -1.36 -11.57
N ASP A 174 -4.44 -2.22 -10.91
CA ASP A 174 -4.77 -2.76 -9.58
C ASP A 174 -4.37 -1.77 -8.49
N ILE A 175 -5.09 -0.62 -8.49
CA ILE A 175 -4.76 0.57 -7.70
C ILE A 175 -5.76 0.73 -6.55
N VAL A 176 -5.24 1.01 -5.36
CA VAL A 176 -6.00 1.46 -4.18
C VAL A 176 -5.60 2.89 -3.86
N LEU A 177 -6.56 3.79 -3.73
CA LEU A 177 -6.31 5.19 -3.34
C LEU A 177 -6.58 5.38 -1.84
N SER A 178 -5.71 6.13 -1.19
CA SER A 178 -5.86 6.54 0.20
C SER A 178 -5.45 8.00 0.35
N VAL A 179 -6.36 8.80 0.88
CA VAL A 179 -6.13 10.21 1.15
C VAL A 179 -6.28 10.45 2.65
N LYS A 180 -5.29 11.10 3.26
CA LYS A 180 -5.30 11.46 4.68
C LYS A 180 -5.10 12.96 4.82
N ALA A 181 -6.04 13.62 5.50
CA ALA A 181 -5.93 14.97 6.00
C ALA A 181 -5.93 14.94 7.54
N SER A 182 -5.19 15.81 8.16
CA SER A 182 -5.13 16.03 9.61
C SER A 182 -5.31 17.52 9.90
#